data_df8542c9323fca345bde8e8b2c7767b2
#
_entry.id   df8542c9323fca345bde8e8b2c7767b2
#
_cell.length_a   1.000
_cell.length_b   1.000
_cell.length_c   1.000
_cell.angle_alpha   90.00
_cell.angle_beta   90.00
_cell.angle_gamma   90.00
#
_symmetry.space_group_name_H-M   'P 1'
#
loop_
_entity.id
_entity.type
_entity.pdbx_description
1 polymer ?
#
loop_
_entity_poly.entity_id
_entity_poly.type
_entity_poly.pdbx_seq_one_letter_code
_entity_poly.pdbx_strand_id
1 'polypeptide(L)'
;MQRGLLCCALLLVAAVARGECECLWQGDFSEVQASTSLVLSGTVLRRKGNSIDLSVDRLLRGQEHLDTIRVWLKAADYCRPEPELFPVDSQWVMALHEIEKDVPGGFNPHTPNVSYGRVGDYSLSSCGGYWLKRSGEWVTGNLVQAPRWVREPKMTPVVLDLVTDYVNGKVDKGALLQASREDPALRELMLDTRAFLRGDEEPASP
;
A
#
# COMPACT_ATOMS: atom_id res chain seq x y z
N MET A 1 2.35 55.88 44.71
CA MET A 1 1.35 55.37 43.68
C MET A 1 2.16 54.83 42.55
N GLN A 2 2.35 53.51 42.56
CA GLN A 2 3.20 52.79 41.59
C GLN A 2 2.31 51.93 40.73
N ARG A 3 2.15 52.31 39.47
CA ARG A 3 1.35 51.57 38.46
C ARG A 3 2.23 50.49 37.85
N GLY A 4 1.96 49.25 38.25
CA GLY A 4 2.57 48.06 37.60
C GLY A 4 1.98 47.82 36.22
N LEU A 5 2.82 47.83 35.18
CA LEU A 5 2.49 47.38 33.85
C LEU A 5 2.60 45.84 33.84
N LEU A 6 1.45 45.17 33.70
CA LEU A 6 1.38 43.74 33.47
C LEU A 6 1.51 43.50 31.94
N CYS A 7 2.72 43.08 31.52
CA CYS A 7 2.96 42.64 30.14
C CYS A 7 2.46 41.22 29.98
N CYS A 8 1.28 41.03 29.40
CA CYS A 8 0.79 39.71 28.92
C CYS A 8 1.56 39.34 27.65
N ALA A 9 2.56 38.48 27.78
CA ALA A 9 3.19 37.83 26.64
C ALA A 9 2.25 36.74 26.10
N LEU A 10 1.51 37.02 25.03
CA LEU A 10 0.80 36.02 24.26
C LEU A 10 1.83 35.16 23.52
N LEU A 11 2.09 33.97 24.01
CA LEU A 11 2.78 32.91 23.27
C LEU A 11 1.85 32.42 22.16
N LEU A 12 2.03 32.96 20.97
CA LEU A 12 1.47 32.40 19.73
C LEU A 12 2.17 31.06 19.49
N VAL A 13 1.56 29.97 19.93
CA VAL A 13 1.92 28.62 19.50
C VAL A 13 1.43 28.52 18.03
N ALA A 14 2.35 28.73 17.09
CA ALA A 14 2.12 28.42 15.70
C ALA A 14 1.94 26.90 15.59
N ALA A 15 0.70 26.43 15.56
CA ALA A 15 0.38 25.08 15.15
C ALA A 15 0.87 24.94 13.71
N VAL A 16 1.97 24.22 13.50
CA VAL A 16 2.41 23.81 12.19
C VAL A 16 1.32 22.86 11.69
N ALA A 17 0.40 23.39 10.89
CA ALA A 17 -0.54 22.56 10.14
C ALA A 17 0.30 21.66 9.23
N ARG A 18 0.51 20.43 9.65
CA ARG A 18 1.00 19.37 8.76
C ARG A 18 -0.13 19.18 7.76
N GLY A 19 0.08 19.62 6.53
CA GLY A 19 -0.83 19.35 5.44
C GLY A 19 -1.01 17.84 5.33
N GLU A 20 -2.11 17.33 5.87
CA GLU A 20 -2.51 15.97 5.56
C GLU A 20 -3.00 15.95 4.13
N CYS A 21 -2.55 14.96 3.38
CA CYS A 21 -3.05 14.74 2.04
C CYS A 21 -4.55 14.44 2.12
N GLU A 22 -5.35 15.22 1.40
CA GLU A 22 -6.77 14.96 1.18
C GLU A 22 -7.00 14.47 -0.24
N CYS A 23 -7.52 13.28 -0.40
CA CYS A 23 -7.93 12.76 -1.69
C CYS A 23 -9.24 11.98 -1.59
N LEU A 24 -9.99 11.95 -2.70
CA LEU A 24 -11.16 11.10 -2.82
C LEU A 24 -10.73 9.65 -3.05
N TRP A 25 -11.51 8.71 -2.52
CA TRP A 25 -11.32 7.30 -2.80
C TRP A 25 -11.52 7.01 -4.28
N GLN A 26 -10.48 6.52 -4.95
CA GLN A 26 -10.45 6.28 -6.40
C GLN A 26 -10.95 4.89 -6.79
N GLY A 27 -11.05 3.98 -5.83
CA GLY A 27 -11.52 2.62 -6.06
C GLY A 27 -10.64 1.54 -5.43
N ASP A 28 -11.09 0.30 -5.53
CA ASP A 28 -10.30 -0.88 -5.17
C ASP A 28 -9.23 -1.20 -6.25
N PHE A 29 -8.38 -2.19 -6.01
CA PHE A 29 -7.31 -2.56 -6.94
C PHE A 29 -7.85 -2.86 -8.34
N SER A 30 -9.00 -3.55 -8.43
CA SER A 30 -9.59 -3.89 -9.71
C SER A 30 -9.96 -2.66 -10.56
N GLU A 31 -10.21 -1.52 -9.91
CA GLU A 31 -10.58 -0.27 -10.57
C GLU A 31 -9.36 0.60 -10.88
N VAL A 32 -8.49 0.82 -9.88
CA VAL A 32 -7.39 1.78 -10.00
C VAL A 32 -6.22 1.27 -10.85
N GLN A 33 -5.99 -0.04 -10.89
CA GLN A 33 -4.83 -0.60 -11.59
C GLN A 33 -4.80 -0.22 -13.08
N ALA A 34 -5.97 -0.05 -13.72
CA ALA A 34 -6.05 0.26 -15.15
C ALA A 34 -5.46 1.63 -15.51
N SER A 35 -5.44 2.57 -14.57
CA SER A 35 -4.93 3.95 -14.76
C SER A 35 -3.44 4.09 -14.47
N THR A 36 -2.75 3.02 -14.08
CA THR A 36 -1.33 3.06 -13.70
C THR A 36 -0.40 2.67 -14.84
N SER A 37 0.85 3.13 -14.80
CA SER A 37 1.88 2.85 -15.81
C SER A 37 2.38 1.41 -15.73
N LEU A 38 2.48 0.87 -14.50
CA LEU A 38 3.08 -0.42 -14.24
C LEU A 38 2.28 -1.18 -13.18
N VAL A 39 2.03 -2.46 -13.42
CA VAL A 39 1.50 -3.40 -12.41
C VAL A 39 2.46 -4.56 -12.31
N LEU A 40 2.98 -4.81 -11.11
CA LEU A 40 3.92 -5.88 -10.87
C LEU A 40 3.69 -6.56 -9.52
N SER A 41 4.30 -7.73 -9.36
CA SER A 41 4.54 -8.36 -8.09
C SER A 41 6.03 -8.24 -7.75
N GLY A 42 6.35 -7.90 -6.49
CA GLY A 42 7.73 -7.70 -6.07
C GLY A 42 7.94 -7.90 -4.58
N THR A 43 9.23 -7.97 -4.21
CA THR A 43 9.70 -8.11 -2.83
C THR A 43 10.47 -6.86 -2.42
N VAL A 44 10.18 -6.32 -1.24
CA VAL A 44 10.88 -5.15 -0.70
C VAL A 44 12.29 -5.55 -0.28
N LEU A 45 13.30 -5.03 -0.97
CA LEU A 45 14.71 -5.32 -0.66
C LEU A 45 15.25 -4.42 0.46
N ARG A 46 14.85 -3.16 0.47
CA ARG A 46 15.28 -2.19 1.50
C ARG A 46 14.37 -0.97 1.53
N ARG A 47 14.42 -0.26 2.65
CA ARG A 47 13.85 1.08 2.79
C ARG A 47 14.97 2.11 2.86
N LYS A 48 14.77 3.27 2.24
CA LYS A 48 15.72 4.38 2.27
C LYS A 48 14.96 5.71 2.31
N GLY A 49 14.95 6.35 3.48
CA GLY A 49 14.15 7.54 3.70
C GLY A 49 12.66 7.23 3.45
N ASN A 50 12.04 7.99 2.56
CA ASN A 50 10.66 7.81 2.14
C ASN A 50 10.52 7.02 0.83
N SER A 51 11.42 6.10 0.55
CA SER A 51 11.34 5.20 -0.60
C SER A 51 11.63 3.76 -0.21
N ILE A 52 11.15 2.84 -1.06
CA ILE A 52 11.54 1.44 -1.04
C ILE A 52 12.22 1.07 -2.35
N ASP A 53 13.19 0.17 -2.29
CA ASP A 53 13.69 -0.54 -3.46
C ASP A 53 12.97 -1.89 -3.51
N LEU A 54 12.30 -2.16 -4.62
CA LEU A 54 11.47 -3.33 -4.86
C LEU A 54 12.12 -4.19 -5.93
N SER A 55 12.40 -5.46 -5.62
CA SER A 55 12.74 -6.47 -6.62
C SER A 55 11.52 -6.76 -7.47
N VAL A 56 11.67 -6.82 -8.77
CA VAL A 56 10.61 -7.18 -9.70
C VAL A 56 10.56 -8.69 -9.83
N ASP A 57 9.62 -9.34 -9.15
CA ASP A 57 9.46 -10.80 -9.21
C ASP A 57 8.69 -11.19 -10.49
N ARG A 58 7.65 -10.41 -10.83
CA ARG A 58 6.79 -10.68 -12.00
C ARG A 58 6.12 -9.39 -12.49
N LEU A 59 6.19 -9.14 -13.79
CA LEU A 59 5.40 -8.09 -14.44
C LEU A 59 4.00 -8.63 -14.75
N LEU A 60 2.97 -7.92 -14.30
CA LEU A 60 1.58 -8.22 -14.61
C LEU A 60 1.11 -7.38 -15.79
N ARG A 61 1.50 -6.10 -15.85
CA ARG A 61 1.22 -5.18 -16.96
C ARG A 61 2.25 -4.06 -17.00
N GLY A 62 2.50 -3.52 -18.19
CA GLY A 62 3.50 -2.48 -18.45
C GLY A 62 4.82 -3.08 -18.91
N GLN A 63 5.84 -2.25 -18.96
CA GLN A 63 7.21 -2.64 -19.34
C GLN A 63 8.18 -2.09 -18.31
N GLU A 64 9.09 -2.94 -17.86
CA GLU A 64 10.20 -2.57 -16.99
C GLU A 64 11.38 -3.46 -17.36
N HIS A 65 12.56 -2.87 -17.41
CA HIS A 65 13.80 -3.55 -17.81
C HIS A 65 14.75 -3.74 -16.63
N LEU A 66 14.46 -3.11 -15.50
CA LEU A 66 15.26 -3.20 -14.28
C LEU A 66 14.74 -4.33 -13.38
N ASP A 67 15.64 -5.13 -12.85
CA ASP A 67 15.33 -6.15 -11.85
C ASP A 67 14.96 -5.54 -10.49
N THR A 68 15.31 -4.28 -10.27
CA THR A 68 15.01 -3.53 -9.04
C THR A 68 14.59 -2.12 -9.39
N ILE A 69 13.41 -1.72 -8.93
CA ILE A 69 12.87 -0.38 -9.11
C ILE A 69 12.77 0.36 -7.79
N ARG A 70 12.74 1.69 -7.85
CA ARG A 70 12.47 2.53 -6.70
C ARG A 70 11.05 3.06 -6.71
N VAL A 71 10.38 2.90 -5.56
CA VAL A 71 9.03 3.41 -5.33
C VAL A 71 9.07 4.48 -4.24
N TRP A 72 8.64 5.69 -4.58
CA TRP A 72 8.56 6.84 -3.68
C TRP A 72 7.24 6.86 -2.94
N LEU A 73 7.33 6.98 -1.63
CA LEU A 73 6.24 6.90 -0.67
C LEU A 73 6.00 8.26 -0.01
N LYS A 74 5.35 8.29 1.16
CA LYS A 74 4.93 9.52 1.85
C LYS A 74 6.06 10.54 1.98
N ALA A 75 5.78 11.74 1.54
CA ALA A 75 6.60 12.92 1.74
C ALA A 75 5.70 14.16 1.67
N ALA A 76 5.82 15.06 2.64
CA ALA A 76 5.01 16.27 2.74
C ALA A 76 3.50 15.98 2.57
N ASP A 77 2.85 16.68 1.64
CA ASP A 77 1.43 16.62 1.33
C ASP A 77 1.07 15.64 0.19
N TYR A 78 2.04 14.90 -0.34
CA TYR A 78 1.77 13.87 -1.34
C TYR A 78 0.92 12.74 -0.76
N CYS A 79 -0.16 12.38 -1.46
CA CYS A 79 -1.05 11.27 -1.13
C CYS A 79 -0.41 9.92 -1.43
N ARG A 80 0.57 9.55 -0.64
CA ARG A 80 1.32 8.30 -0.74
C ARG A 80 1.33 7.59 0.62
N PRO A 81 1.40 6.25 0.64
CA PRO A 81 1.43 5.49 1.90
C PRO A 81 2.74 5.69 2.66
N GLU A 82 2.70 5.46 3.97
CA GLU A 82 3.86 5.49 4.83
C GLU A 82 4.83 4.34 4.51
N PRO A 83 6.15 4.57 4.51
CA PRO A 83 7.16 3.53 4.23
C PRO A 83 7.10 2.33 5.18
N GLU A 84 6.62 2.52 6.39
CA GLU A 84 6.50 1.50 7.44
C GLU A 84 5.51 0.41 7.08
N LEU A 85 4.59 0.68 6.15
CA LEU A 85 3.64 -0.32 5.65
C LEU A 85 4.30 -1.42 4.82
N PHE A 86 5.53 -1.17 4.35
CA PHE A 86 6.27 -2.07 3.45
C PHE A 86 7.57 -2.53 4.11
N PRO A 87 7.51 -3.48 5.06
CA PRO A 87 8.69 -4.05 5.70
C PRO A 87 9.64 -4.69 4.67
N VAL A 88 10.93 -4.69 4.98
CA VAL A 88 11.92 -5.46 4.20
C VAL A 88 11.51 -6.94 4.19
N ASP A 89 11.76 -7.63 3.07
CA ASP A 89 11.38 -9.01 2.78
C ASP A 89 9.86 -9.25 2.61
N SER A 90 9.03 -8.22 2.74
CA SER A 90 7.59 -8.33 2.45
C SER A 90 7.32 -8.34 0.94
N GLN A 91 6.29 -9.10 0.56
CA GLN A 91 5.90 -9.29 -0.84
C GLN A 91 4.57 -8.58 -1.13
N TRP A 92 4.50 -7.96 -2.32
CA TRP A 92 3.37 -7.13 -2.71
C TRP A 92 3.03 -7.28 -4.19
N VAL A 93 1.77 -7.04 -4.53
CA VAL A 93 1.35 -6.65 -5.87
C VAL A 93 1.09 -5.16 -5.83
N MET A 94 1.70 -4.39 -6.71
CA MET A 94 1.61 -2.93 -6.72
C MET A 94 1.21 -2.42 -8.11
N ALA A 95 0.30 -1.44 -8.10
CA ALA A 95 -0.07 -0.65 -9.27
C ALA A 95 0.57 0.73 -9.14
N LEU A 96 1.53 1.04 -10.00
CA LEU A 96 2.48 2.14 -9.84
C LEU A 96 2.32 3.19 -10.94
N HIS A 97 2.50 4.45 -10.58
CA HIS A 97 2.62 5.56 -11.53
C HIS A 97 4.10 5.87 -11.75
N GLU A 98 4.53 5.88 -13.00
CA GLU A 98 5.85 6.38 -13.37
C GLU A 98 5.92 7.89 -13.14
N ILE A 99 7.05 8.35 -12.66
CA ILE A 99 7.34 9.77 -12.49
C ILE A 99 7.96 10.28 -13.80
N GLU A 100 7.12 10.83 -14.66
CA GLU A 100 7.51 11.30 -16.00
C GLU A 100 8.12 12.71 -16.01
N LYS A 101 7.83 13.52 -15.00
CA LYS A 101 8.24 14.93 -14.91
C LYS A 101 8.95 15.20 -13.61
N ASP A 102 9.78 16.23 -13.62
CA ASP A 102 10.43 16.71 -12.40
C ASP A 102 9.39 17.02 -11.32
N VAL A 103 9.58 16.42 -10.17
CA VAL A 103 8.73 16.66 -8.99
C VAL A 103 9.31 17.85 -8.23
N PRO A 104 8.54 18.91 -7.95
CA PRO A 104 9.00 20.02 -7.12
C PRO A 104 9.54 19.52 -5.78
N GLY A 105 10.76 19.90 -5.41
CA GLY A 105 11.45 19.36 -4.24
C GLY A 105 11.98 17.93 -4.42
N GLY A 106 12.02 17.43 -5.66
CA GLY A 106 12.52 16.10 -6.02
C GLY A 106 13.95 15.83 -5.57
N PHE A 107 14.55 14.77 -6.08
CA PHE A 107 15.84 14.28 -5.60
C PHE A 107 16.86 15.41 -5.41
N ASN A 108 17.26 15.63 -4.15
CA ASN A 108 18.33 16.55 -3.79
C ASN A 108 19.49 15.74 -3.19
N PRO A 109 20.66 15.71 -3.83
CA PRO A 109 21.82 14.96 -3.32
C PRO A 109 22.32 15.47 -1.96
N HIS A 110 21.99 16.71 -1.60
CA HIS A 110 22.36 17.31 -0.29
C HIS A 110 21.38 16.95 0.84
N THR A 111 20.18 16.43 0.51
CA THR A 111 19.21 15.94 1.49
C THR A 111 18.76 14.51 1.12
N PRO A 112 19.67 13.53 1.20
CA PRO A 112 19.46 12.20 0.59
C PRO A 112 18.36 11.36 1.27
N ASN A 113 17.88 11.74 2.44
CA ASN A 113 16.97 10.92 3.23
C ASN A 113 15.48 11.24 2.97
N VAL A 114 15.17 12.38 2.37
CA VAL A 114 13.80 12.77 2.02
C VAL A 114 13.81 13.36 0.62
N SER A 115 12.99 12.80 -0.26
CA SER A 115 12.79 13.30 -1.62
C SER A 115 11.35 13.05 -2.04
N TYR A 116 10.86 13.83 -3.00
CA TYR A 116 9.52 13.67 -3.54
C TYR A 116 9.46 12.75 -4.76
N GLY A 117 10.61 12.38 -5.30
CA GLY A 117 10.72 11.46 -6.43
C GLY A 117 11.80 11.88 -7.42
N ARG A 118 12.05 11.03 -8.38
CA ARG A 118 12.97 11.23 -9.51
C ARG A 118 12.31 10.72 -10.78
N VAL A 119 12.52 11.42 -11.89
CA VAL A 119 12.04 10.98 -13.21
C VAL A 119 12.61 9.59 -13.55
N GLY A 120 11.72 8.73 -14.04
CA GLY A 120 12.05 7.33 -14.33
C GLY A 120 11.93 6.39 -13.14
N ASP A 121 11.69 6.89 -11.92
CA ASP A 121 11.27 6.08 -10.78
C ASP A 121 9.73 6.03 -10.70
N TYR A 122 9.21 5.34 -9.71
CA TYR A 122 7.77 5.13 -9.52
C TYR A 122 7.24 5.78 -8.23
N SER A 123 5.95 6.04 -8.21
CA SER A 123 5.22 6.46 -7.02
C SER A 123 4.00 5.58 -6.79
N LEU A 124 3.61 5.43 -5.51
CA LEU A 124 2.46 4.66 -5.08
C LEU A 124 1.43 5.61 -4.46
N SER A 125 0.17 5.56 -4.92
CA SER A 125 -0.90 6.39 -4.38
C SER A 125 -1.56 5.73 -3.15
N SER A 126 -1.96 6.53 -2.17
CA SER A 126 -2.79 6.10 -1.03
C SER A 126 -4.28 6.39 -1.21
N CYS A 127 -4.69 6.94 -2.35
CA CYS A 127 -6.07 7.34 -2.62
C CYS A 127 -6.98 6.21 -3.11
N GLY A 128 -6.49 4.96 -3.07
CA GLY A 128 -7.23 3.77 -3.52
C GLY A 128 -6.50 2.50 -3.14
N GLY A 129 -6.99 1.37 -3.64
CA GLY A 129 -6.44 0.04 -3.44
C GLY A 129 -5.24 -0.26 -4.35
N TYR A 130 -4.22 0.58 -4.39
CA TYR A 130 -3.08 0.46 -5.29
C TYR A 130 -2.08 -0.64 -4.96
N TRP A 131 -2.24 -1.33 -3.84
CA TRP A 131 -1.38 -2.44 -3.44
C TRP A 131 -2.15 -3.55 -2.77
N LEU A 132 -1.66 -4.78 -2.94
CA LEU A 132 -2.17 -6.00 -2.34
C LEU A 132 -1.01 -6.73 -1.66
N LYS A 133 -1.25 -7.30 -0.50
CA LYS A 133 -0.27 -8.13 0.19
C LYS A 133 -0.14 -9.48 -0.50
N ARG A 134 1.09 -9.94 -0.72
CA ARG A 134 1.38 -11.26 -1.27
C ARG A 134 2.07 -12.14 -0.23
N SER A 135 1.76 -13.42 -0.26
CA SER A 135 2.44 -14.47 0.49
C SER A 135 2.58 -15.69 -0.40
N GLY A 136 3.76 -15.89 -0.98
CA GLY A 136 3.96 -16.88 -2.03
C GLY A 136 3.07 -16.59 -3.23
N GLU A 137 2.21 -17.54 -3.59
CA GLU A 137 1.25 -17.40 -4.69
C GLU A 137 -0.11 -16.80 -4.27
N TRP A 138 -0.28 -16.44 -2.99
CA TRP A 138 -1.54 -15.93 -2.47
C TRP A 138 -1.51 -14.42 -2.30
N VAL A 139 -2.62 -13.79 -2.66
CA VAL A 139 -2.81 -12.35 -2.65
C VAL A 139 -4.04 -11.98 -1.84
N THR A 140 -3.89 -10.98 -0.96
CA THR A 140 -4.97 -10.43 -0.13
C THR A 140 -4.91 -8.91 -0.13
N GLY A 141 -6.02 -8.27 0.21
CA GLY A 141 -6.08 -6.82 0.36
C GLY A 141 -7.32 -6.23 -0.29
N ASN A 142 -7.22 -4.96 -0.68
CA ASN A 142 -8.32 -4.22 -1.27
C ASN A 142 -8.48 -4.55 -2.77
N LEU A 143 -8.79 -5.82 -3.08
CA LEU A 143 -8.76 -6.37 -4.43
C LEU A 143 -9.99 -5.96 -5.24
N VAL A 144 -11.20 -6.25 -4.72
CA VAL A 144 -12.46 -6.04 -5.42
C VAL A 144 -13.60 -5.86 -4.39
N GLN A 145 -14.44 -4.85 -4.62
CA GLN A 145 -15.59 -4.50 -3.75
C GLN A 145 -15.25 -4.40 -2.25
N ALA A 146 -14.00 -4.11 -1.93
CA ALA A 146 -13.59 -3.92 -0.56
C ALA A 146 -14.16 -2.60 0.01
N PRO A 147 -14.44 -2.54 1.31
CA PRO A 147 -14.87 -1.30 1.95
C PRO A 147 -13.84 -0.18 1.75
N ARG A 148 -14.32 1.03 1.51
CA ARG A 148 -13.47 2.21 1.35
C ARG A 148 -12.53 2.37 2.55
N TRP A 149 -11.26 2.69 2.26
CA TRP A 149 -10.22 2.97 3.27
C TRP A 149 -9.85 1.80 4.18
N VAL A 150 -10.39 0.60 3.95
CA VAL A 150 -9.97 -0.62 4.67
C VAL A 150 -8.79 -1.22 3.94
N ARG A 151 -7.61 -1.18 4.55
CA ARG A 151 -6.36 -1.66 3.94
C ARG A 151 -6.25 -3.19 3.89
N GLU A 152 -6.80 -3.84 4.91
CA GLU A 152 -6.82 -5.30 5.03
C GLU A 152 -8.27 -5.80 5.20
N PRO A 153 -9.08 -5.73 4.13
CA PRO A 153 -10.44 -6.24 4.17
C PRO A 153 -10.43 -7.76 4.37
N LYS A 154 -11.46 -8.25 5.05
CA LYS A 154 -11.67 -9.69 5.16
C LYS A 154 -12.03 -10.25 3.78
N MET A 155 -11.23 -11.17 3.30
CA MET A 155 -11.45 -11.84 2.02
C MET A 155 -10.77 -13.21 2.03
N THR A 156 -11.24 -14.10 1.19
CA THR A 156 -10.50 -15.33 0.86
C THR A 156 -9.29 -14.96 0.02
N PRO A 157 -8.06 -15.40 0.38
CA PRO A 157 -6.89 -15.17 -0.45
C PRO A 157 -7.09 -15.74 -1.85
N VAL A 158 -6.71 -14.99 -2.88
CA VAL A 158 -6.76 -15.43 -4.27
C VAL A 158 -5.37 -15.74 -4.80
N VAL A 159 -5.26 -16.61 -5.81
CA VAL A 159 -3.97 -16.90 -6.44
C VAL A 159 -3.50 -15.72 -7.30
N LEU A 160 -2.18 -15.47 -7.30
CA LEU A 160 -1.56 -14.40 -8.09
C LEU A 160 -1.86 -14.51 -9.58
N ASP A 161 -1.97 -15.74 -10.12
CA ASP A 161 -2.32 -15.97 -11.52
C ASP A 161 -3.70 -15.42 -11.88
N LEU A 162 -4.69 -15.54 -11.00
CA LEU A 162 -6.01 -14.96 -11.22
C LEU A 162 -5.96 -13.43 -11.28
N VAL A 163 -5.18 -12.80 -10.40
CA VAL A 163 -4.96 -11.34 -10.45
C VAL A 163 -4.23 -10.95 -11.72
N THR A 164 -3.22 -11.73 -12.13
CA THR A 164 -2.49 -11.52 -13.39
C THR A 164 -3.41 -11.62 -14.61
N ASP A 165 -4.26 -12.62 -14.67
CA ASP A 165 -5.20 -12.82 -15.77
C ASP A 165 -6.25 -11.69 -15.81
N TYR A 166 -6.69 -11.21 -14.65
CA TYR A 166 -7.56 -10.04 -14.59
C TYR A 166 -6.88 -8.78 -15.13
N VAL A 167 -5.66 -8.48 -14.67
CA VAL A 167 -4.89 -7.29 -15.10
C VAL A 167 -4.65 -7.32 -16.63
N ASN A 168 -4.52 -8.52 -17.21
CA ASN A 168 -4.36 -8.73 -18.66
C ASN A 168 -5.68 -8.86 -19.43
N GLY A 169 -6.83 -8.70 -18.77
CA GLY A 169 -8.14 -8.75 -19.42
C GLY A 169 -8.60 -10.16 -19.87
N LYS A 170 -7.98 -11.22 -19.34
CA LYS A 170 -8.35 -12.61 -19.66
C LYS A 170 -9.52 -13.11 -18.83
N VAL A 171 -9.76 -12.54 -17.67
CA VAL A 171 -10.91 -12.81 -16.80
C VAL A 171 -11.57 -11.49 -16.40
N ASP A 172 -12.85 -11.56 -16.05
CA ASP A 172 -13.62 -10.38 -15.65
C ASP A 172 -13.57 -10.13 -14.13
N LYS A 173 -14.11 -8.98 -13.69
CA LYS A 173 -14.22 -8.59 -12.28
C LYS A 173 -15.05 -9.60 -11.46
N GLY A 174 -16.00 -10.30 -12.10
CA GLY A 174 -16.85 -11.31 -11.47
C GLY A 174 -16.04 -12.51 -10.98
N ALA A 175 -15.03 -12.95 -11.75
CA ALA A 175 -14.12 -14.03 -11.35
C ALA A 175 -13.32 -13.66 -10.08
N LEU A 176 -12.78 -12.43 -10.02
CA LEU A 176 -12.12 -11.94 -8.80
C LEU A 176 -13.06 -11.92 -7.60
N LEU A 177 -14.28 -11.39 -7.80
CA LEU A 177 -15.27 -11.30 -6.75
C LEU A 177 -15.67 -12.68 -6.21
N GLN A 178 -15.88 -13.65 -7.12
CA GLN A 178 -16.23 -15.01 -6.72
C GLN A 178 -15.11 -15.67 -5.91
N ALA A 179 -13.85 -15.55 -6.38
CA ALA A 179 -12.70 -16.14 -5.71
C ALA A 179 -12.37 -15.49 -4.35
N SER A 180 -12.64 -14.18 -4.20
CA SER A 180 -12.31 -13.42 -2.99
C SER A 180 -13.43 -13.37 -1.95
N ARG A 181 -14.60 -13.95 -2.23
CA ARG A 181 -15.69 -13.99 -1.26
C ARG A 181 -15.25 -14.67 0.02
N GLU A 182 -15.61 -14.07 1.14
CA GLU A 182 -15.39 -14.70 2.44
C GLU A 182 -16.19 -16.01 2.49
N ASP A 183 -15.48 -17.13 2.63
CA ASP A 183 -16.05 -18.44 2.82
C ASP A 183 -16.21 -18.69 4.35
N PRO A 184 -17.43 -18.78 4.88
CA PRO A 184 -17.66 -19.00 6.32
C PRO A 184 -17.03 -20.30 6.82
N ALA A 185 -17.10 -21.38 6.01
CA ALA A 185 -16.54 -22.68 6.40
C ALA A 185 -15.00 -22.64 6.44
N LEU A 186 -14.37 -22.00 5.47
CA LEU A 186 -12.91 -21.80 5.47
C LEU A 186 -12.48 -20.92 6.65
N ARG A 187 -13.25 -19.90 6.98
CA ARG A 187 -13.00 -19.03 8.13
C ARG A 187 -13.06 -19.82 9.45
N GLU A 188 -14.07 -20.64 9.62
CA GLU A 188 -14.21 -21.52 10.79
C GLU A 188 -13.02 -22.48 10.91
N LEU A 189 -12.68 -23.17 9.84
CA LEU A 189 -11.49 -24.01 9.77
C LEU A 189 -10.18 -23.28 10.11
N MET A 190 -10.01 -22.04 9.66
CA MET A 190 -8.84 -21.23 10.00
C MET A 190 -8.82 -20.81 11.47
N LEU A 191 -9.98 -20.58 12.09
CA LEU A 191 -10.09 -20.26 13.52
C LEU A 191 -9.75 -21.50 14.37
N ASP A 192 -10.28 -22.65 14.01
CA ASP A 192 -9.99 -23.93 14.66
C ASP A 192 -8.49 -24.29 14.56
N THR A 193 -7.91 -24.12 13.37
CA THR A 193 -6.47 -24.33 13.18
C THR A 193 -5.64 -23.37 14.03
N ARG A 194 -6.02 -22.11 14.16
CA ARG A 194 -5.33 -21.14 15.01
C ARG A 194 -5.48 -21.47 16.50
N ALA A 195 -6.66 -21.93 16.92
CA ALA A 195 -6.91 -22.40 18.29
C ALA A 195 -6.03 -23.59 18.60
N PHE A 196 -6.00 -24.58 17.72
CA PHE A 196 -5.14 -25.77 17.82
C PHE A 196 -3.63 -25.41 17.92
N LEU A 197 -3.15 -24.52 17.05
CA LEU A 197 -1.74 -24.09 17.06
C LEU A 197 -1.36 -23.28 18.32
N ARG A 198 -2.33 -22.64 18.99
CA ARG A 198 -2.10 -21.96 20.28
C ARG A 198 -2.18 -22.89 21.48
N GLY A 199 -2.59 -24.12 21.30
CA GLY A 199 -2.81 -25.06 22.38
C GLY A 199 -4.09 -24.79 23.19
N ASP A 200 -5.04 -24.05 22.63
CA ASP A 200 -6.35 -23.79 23.21
C ASP A 200 -7.27 -25.00 22.96
N GLU A 201 -6.83 -26.19 23.31
CA GLU A 201 -7.70 -27.38 23.29
C GLU A 201 -8.76 -27.20 24.40
N GLU A 202 -10.00 -27.12 24.00
CA GLU A 202 -11.13 -27.21 24.90
C GLU A 202 -11.05 -28.58 25.61
N PRO A 203 -11.08 -28.61 26.95
CA PRO A 203 -11.04 -29.90 27.64
C PRO A 203 -12.28 -30.69 27.23
N ALA A 204 -12.04 -31.89 26.67
CA ALA A 204 -13.09 -32.83 26.31
C ALA A 204 -14.09 -32.93 27.47
N SER A 205 -15.33 -32.51 27.24
CA SER A 205 -16.41 -32.65 28.21
C SER A 205 -16.63 -34.13 28.53
N PRO A 206 -16.81 -34.53 29.82
CA PRO A 206 -16.95 -35.90 30.27
C PRO A 206 -18.22 -36.58 29.75
#